data_55ea1e76adefb88b2ffa6bfa4b60030f
#
_entry.id   55ea1e76adefb88b2ffa6bfa4b60030f
#
_cell.length_a   1.000
_cell.length_b   1.000
_cell.length_c   1.000
_cell.angle_alpha   90.00
_cell.angle_beta   90.00
_cell.angle_gamma   90.00
#
_symmetry.space_group_name_H-M   'P 1'
#
loop_
_entity.id
_entity.type
_entity.pdbx_description
1 polymer ?
#
loop_
_entity_poly.entity_id
_entity_poly.type
_entity_poly.pdbx_seq_one_letter_code
_entity_poly.pdbx_strand_id
1 'polypeptide(L)'
;SFRARHQPYMVRHSYTHELRSAATFPLAASLAEGAFTGVVAAKNFDAPIVLMSVITAAPMFGNIMALFWSELSVGRRKVPLVNLLQFGVVLMIASVALTAYLPPSVGGWVFASQIIVARVLASGIVTIRSSIWRSNYPREIRGQITSRIAVVATTALALTTFVGSYMLDRNPRSY
;
A
#
# COMPACT_ATOMS: atom_id res chain seq x y z
N SER A 1 -7.81 15.01 19.78
CA SER A 1 -8.09 15.83 18.60
C SER A 1 -7.16 15.46 17.44
N PHE A 2 -7.69 15.31 16.22
CA PHE A 2 -6.92 15.08 14.99
C PHE A 2 -6.27 16.37 14.44
N ARG A 3 -6.59 17.54 15.00
CA ARG A 3 -6.08 18.80 14.52
C ARG A 3 -4.59 18.96 14.84
N ALA A 4 -3.79 19.32 13.83
CA ALA A 4 -2.35 19.54 13.99
C ALA A 4 -2.01 20.63 15.02
N ARG A 5 -2.91 21.61 15.23
CA ARG A 5 -2.73 22.72 16.20
C ARG A 5 -2.56 22.25 17.65
N HIS A 6 -3.06 21.07 18.00
CA HIS A 6 -2.93 20.49 19.35
C HIS A 6 -1.63 19.68 19.54
N GLN A 7 -0.79 19.60 18.50
CA GLN A 7 0.51 18.93 18.59
C GLN A 7 1.62 19.96 18.89
N PRO A 8 2.73 19.57 19.50
CA PRO A 8 3.91 20.42 19.66
C PRO A 8 4.34 21.00 18.31
N TYR A 9 4.80 22.28 18.34
CA TYR A 9 5.14 23.01 17.11
C TYR A 9 6.09 22.24 16.19
N MET A 10 7.11 21.62 16.77
CA MET A 10 8.15 20.88 16.04
C MET A 10 7.61 19.72 15.19
N VAL A 11 6.49 19.10 15.59
CA VAL A 11 5.92 17.92 14.91
C VAL A 11 4.74 18.24 14.01
N ARG A 12 4.21 19.46 14.04
CA ARG A 12 2.98 19.84 13.30
C ARG A 12 3.10 19.64 11.80
N HIS A 13 4.21 20.07 11.23
CA HIS A 13 4.45 19.98 9.79
C HIS A 13 4.50 18.51 9.36
N SER A 14 5.34 17.71 10.02
CA SER A 14 5.47 16.29 9.72
C SER A 14 4.14 15.54 9.89
N TYR A 15 3.40 15.82 10.98
CA TYR A 15 2.11 15.22 11.25
C TYR A 15 1.05 15.56 10.17
N THR A 16 1.01 16.78 9.67
CA THR A 16 0.07 17.18 8.62
C THR A 16 0.36 16.46 7.31
N HIS A 17 1.62 16.34 6.93
CA HIS A 17 2.01 15.58 5.73
C HIS A 17 1.72 14.08 5.86
N GLU A 18 2.00 13.50 7.04
CA GLU A 18 1.69 12.11 7.33
C GLU A 18 0.18 11.81 7.27
N LEU A 19 -0.67 12.70 7.81
CA LEU A 19 -2.12 12.56 7.72
C LEU A 19 -2.62 12.60 6.27
N ARG A 20 -2.09 13.51 5.46
CA ARG A 20 -2.44 13.59 4.03
C ARG A 20 -2.03 12.31 3.30
N SER A 21 -0.80 11.85 3.52
CA SER A 21 -0.33 10.59 2.95
C SER A 21 -1.15 9.39 3.42
N ALA A 22 -1.56 9.37 4.70
CA ALA A 22 -2.41 8.32 5.25
C ALA A 22 -3.83 8.32 4.69
N ALA A 23 -4.34 9.46 4.23
CA ALA A 23 -5.64 9.55 3.58
C ALA A 23 -5.59 9.18 2.09
N THR A 24 -4.49 9.40 1.40
CA THR A 24 -4.40 9.24 -0.06
C THR A 24 -3.73 7.94 -0.49
N PHE A 25 -2.62 7.55 0.14
CA PHE A 25 -1.86 6.36 -0.26
C PHE A 25 -2.68 5.05 -0.15
N PRO A 26 -3.50 4.83 0.91
CA PRO A 26 -4.31 3.61 1.00
C PRO A 26 -5.33 3.46 -0.13
N LEU A 27 -5.73 4.53 -0.82
CA LEU A 27 -6.62 4.46 -1.98
C LEU A 27 -6.01 3.56 -3.08
N ALA A 28 -4.72 3.73 -3.36
CA ALA A 28 -4.02 2.87 -4.31
C ALA A 28 -3.63 1.52 -3.68
N ALA A 29 -3.13 1.52 -2.45
CA ALA A 29 -2.65 0.31 -1.78
C ALA A 29 -3.75 -0.73 -1.56
N SER A 30 -5.00 -0.30 -1.30
CA SER A 30 -6.15 -1.19 -1.11
C SER A 30 -6.43 -2.08 -2.33
N LEU A 31 -6.13 -1.59 -3.54
CA LEU A 31 -6.30 -2.34 -4.78
C LEU A 31 -5.26 -3.47 -4.94
N ALA A 32 -4.16 -3.41 -4.21
CA ALA A 32 -3.13 -4.45 -4.16
C ALA A 32 -3.27 -5.37 -2.93
N GLU A 33 -4.34 -5.21 -2.11
CA GLU A 33 -4.48 -5.90 -0.84
C GLU A 33 -5.75 -6.75 -0.74
N GLY A 34 -5.64 -7.81 0.06
CA GLY A 34 -6.79 -8.58 0.54
C GLY A 34 -7.54 -9.36 -0.52
N ALA A 35 -8.84 -9.55 -0.26
CA ALA A 35 -9.73 -10.35 -1.10
C ALA A 35 -9.94 -9.75 -2.50
N PHE A 36 -9.77 -8.43 -2.67
CA PHE A 36 -9.95 -7.75 -3.95
C PHE A 36 -9.06 -8.33 -5.06
N THR A 37 -7.76 -8.49 -4.79
CA THR A 37 -6.82 -9.08 -5.76
C THR A 37 -7.17 -10.51 -6.11
N GLY A 38 -7.64 -11.30 -5.13
CA GLY A 38 -8.09 -12.66 -5.34
C GLY A 38 -9.35 -12.73 -6.21
N VAL A 39 -10.33 -11.84 -5.98
CA VAL A 39 -11.56 -11.77 -6.77
C VAL A 39 -11.26 -11.38 -8.22
N VAL A 40 -10.39 -10.38 -8.42
CA VAL A 40 -9.96 -9.97 -9.77
C VAL A 40 -9.23 -11.11 -10.49
N ALA A 41 -8.32 -11.80 -9.82
CA ALA A 41 -7.60 -12.94 -10.38
C ALA A 41 -8.54 -14.09 -10.79
N ALA A 42 -9.51 -14.42 -9.95
CA ALA A 42 -10.46 -15.48 -10.22
C ALA A 42 -11.44 -15.14 -11.35
N LYS A 43 -12.00 -13.90 -11.34
CA LYS A 43 -13.05 -13.52 -12.30
C LYS A 43 -12.52 -13.17 -13.70
N ASN A 44 -11.33 -12.51 -13.76
CA ASN A 44 -10.82 -11.97 -15.04
C ASN A 44 -9.82 -12.87 -15.73
N PHE A 45 -9.09 -13.67 -14.97
CA PHE A 45 -8.00 -14.49 -15.53
C PHE A 45 -8.23 -15.99 -15.38
N ASP A 46 -9.41 -16.43 -14.87
CA ASP A 46 -9.66 -17.86 -14.53
C ASP A 46 -8.44 -18.47 -13.82
N ALA A 47 -7.90 -17.73 -12.86
CA ALA A 47 -6.61 -17.99 -12.28
C ALA A 47 -6.52 -19.38 -11.66
N PRO A 48 -5.57 -20.23 -12.07
CA PRO A 48 -5.38 -21.54 -11.46
C PRO A 48 -5.00 -21.40 -9.98
N ILE A 49 -5.26 -22.45 -9.20
CA ILE A 49 -4.99 -22.47 -7.73
C ILE A 49 -3.56 -22.04 -7.41
N VAL A 50 -2.59 -22.44 -8.24
CA VAL A 50 -1.17 -22.04 -8.07
C VAL A 50 -1.01 -20.52 -8.14
N LEU A 51 -1.62 -19.87 -9.12
CA LEU A 51 -1.54 -18.42 -9.29
C LEU A 51 -2.23 -17.69 -8.13
N MET A 52 -3.39 -18.18 -7.68
CA MET A 52 -4.08 -17.67 -6.50
C MET A 52 -3.21 -17.78 -5.23
N SER A 53 -2.52 -18.91 -5.05
CA SER A 53 -1.60 -19.11 -3.93
C SER A 53 -0.44 -18.12 -3.95
N VAL A 54 0.14 -17.86 -5.13
CA VAL A 54 1.22 -16.88 -5.31
C VAL A 54 0.75 -15.46 -4.95
N ILE A 55 -0.43 -15.06 -5.41
CA ILE A 55 -1.01 -13.74 -5.08
C ILE A 55 -1.26 -13.62 -3.57
N THR A 56 -1.82 -14.68 -2.96
CA THR A 56 -2.08 -14.71 -1.52
C THR A 56 -0.78 -14.67 -0.69
N ALA A 57 0.31 -15.26 -1.20
CA ALA A 57 1.63 -15.23 -0.57
C ALA A 57 2.38 -13.89 -0.77
N ALA A 58 1.90 -12.99 -1.62
CA ALA A 58 2.59 -11.72 -1.92
C ALA A 58 2.99 -10.90 -0.67
N PRO A 59 2.19 -10.80 0.42
CA PRO A 59 2.61 -10.14 1.65
C PRO A 59 3.83 -10.77 2.32
N MET A 60 4.00 -12.08 2.19
CA MET A 60 5.15 -12.80 2.78
C MET A 60 6.45 -12.41 2.08
N PHE A 61 6.44 -12.25 0.75
CA PHE A 61 7.59 -11.72 0.01
C PHE A 61 7.95 -10.30 0.48
N GLY A 62 6.95 -9.47 0.75
CA GLY A 62 7.15 -8.15 1.34
C GLY A 62 7.85 -8.21 2.69
N ASN A 63 7.44 -9.11 3.58
CA ASN A 63 8.03 -9.27 4.91
C ASN A 63 9.50 -9.74 4.83
N ILE A 64 9.82 -10.65 3.93
CA ILE A 64 11.21 -11.08 3.71
C ILE A 64 12.09 -9.90 3.27
N MET A 65 11.57 -9.05 2.39
CA MET A 65 12.28 -7.89 1.87
C MET A 65 12.40 -6.73 2.87
N ALA A 66 11.71 -6.78 4.01
CA ALA A 66 11.78 -5.73 5.04
C ALA A 66 13.22 -5.55 5.58
N LEU A 67 13.99 -6.62 5.71
CA LEU A 67 15.40 -6.55 6.11
C LEU A 67 16.23 -5.77 5.09
N PHE A 68 16.08 -6.09 3.81
CA PHE A 68 16.76 -5.38 2.72
C PHE A 68 16.44 -3.87 2.74
N TRP A 69 15.16 -3.51 2.92
CA TRP A 69 14.75 -2.11 3.01
C TRP A 69 15.31 -1.39 4.24
N SER A 70 15.44 -2.11 5.37
CA SER A 70 16.07 -1.59 6.56
C SER A 70 17.51 -1.20 6.29
N GLU A 71 18.30 -2.09 5.70
CA GLU A 71 19.71 -1.85 5.36
C GLU A 71 19.86 -0.75 4.31
N LEU A 72 19.05 -0.80 3.24
CA LEU A 72 19.09 0.20 2.16
C LEU A 72 18.79 1.62 2.66
N SER A 73 18.02 1.76 3.74
CA SER A 73 17.65 3.07 4.32
C SER A 73 18.74 3.68 5.20
N VAL A 74 19.77 2.91 5.58
CA VAL A 74 20.86 3.41 6.44
C VAL A 74 21.68 4.43 5.67
N GLY A 75 21.96 5.58 6.30
CA GLY A 75 22.75 6.66 5.71
C GLY A 75 22.05 7.45 4.58
N ARG A 76 20.83 7.07 4.18
CA ARG A 76 20.10 7.75 3.09
C ARG A 76 19.02 8.70 3.61
N ARG A 77 18.65 9.67 2.77
CA ARG A 77 17.48 10.54 3.01
C ARG A 77 16.19 9.73 2.90
N LYS A 78 15.55 9.46 4.03
CA LYS A 78 14.42 8.53 4.13
C LYS A 78 13.16 9.03 3.44
N VAL A 79 12.86 10.34 3.52
CA VAL A 79 11.63 10.91 2.95
C VAL A 79 11.59 10.78 1.42
N PRO A 80 12.63 11.19 0.65
CA PRO A 80 12.64 10.94 -0.79
C PRO A 80 12.54 9.47 -1.16
N LEU A 81 13.17 8.58 -0.38
CA LEU A 81 13.12 7.15 -0.62
C LEU A 81 11.69 6.62 -0.44
N VAL A 82 10.98 7.01 0.62
CA VAL A 82 9.56 6.65 0.81
C VAL A 82 8.70 7.16 -0.33
N ASN A 83 8.89 8.41 -0.77
CA ASN A 83 8.12 8.97 -1.88
C ASN A 83 8.36 8.20 -3.19
N LEU A 84 9.61 7.81 -3.46
CA LEU A 84 9.95 6.99 -4.62
C LEU A 84 9.25 5.62 -4.57
N LEU A 85 9.26 4.97 -3.41
CA LEU A 85 8.56 3.69 -3.21
C LEU A 85 7.04 3.83 -3.36
N GLN A 86 6.44 4.90 -2.82
CA GLN A 86 5.02 5.20 -2.99
C GLN A 86 4.66 5.39 -4.46
N PHE A 87 5.48 6.15 -5.19
CA PHE A 87 5.30 6.33 -6.63
C PHE A 87 5.40 5.00 -7.37
N GLY A 88 6.38 4.15 -7.02
CA GLY A 88 6.52 2.81 -7.58
C GLY A 88 5.28 1.93 -7.34
N VAL A 89 4.70 1.95 -6.14
CA VAL A 89 3.46 1.22 -5.84
C VAL A 89 2.31 1.71 -6.71
N VAL A 90 2.11 3.03 -6.80
CA VAL A 90 1.05 3.63 -7.63
C VAL A 90 1.25 3.25 -9.10
N LEU A 91 2.48 3.29 -9.60
CA LEU A 91 2.80 2.91 -10.98
C LEU A 91 2.48 1.43 -11.25
N MET A 92 2.86 0.54 -10.33
CA MET A 92 2.54 -0.91 -10.46
C MET A 92 1.04 -1.15 -10.48
N ILE A 93 0.28 -0.49 -9.61
CA ILE A 93 -1.19 -0.63 -9.57
C ILE A 93 -1.82 -0.03 -10.84
N ALA A 94 -1.37 1.14 -11.29
CA ALA A 94 -1.86 1.75 -12.52
C ALA A 94 -1.57 0.86 -13.75
N SER A 95 -0.43 0.18 -13.76
CA SER A 95 -0.05 -0.73 -14.85
C SER A 95 -0.93 -1.99 -14.92
N VAL A 96 -1.68 -2.32 -13.85
CA VAL A 96 -2.66 -3.43 -13.87
C VAL A 96 -3.71 -3.22 -14.96
N ALA A 97 -4.10 -1.97 -15.25
CA ALA A 97 -5.04 -1.68 -16.32
C ALA A 97 -4.55 -2.19 -17.70
N LEU A 98 -3.22 -2.28 -17.90
CA LEU A 98 -2.65 -2.79 -19.15
C LEU A 98 -2.81 -4.31 -19.30
N THR A 99 -3.04 -5.04 -18.22
CA THR A 99 -3.26 -6.50 -18.29
C THR A 99 -4.57 -6.86 -19.00
N ALA A 100 -5.53 -5.93 -19.06
CA ALA A 100 -6.78 -6.12 -19.80
C ALA A 100 -6.58 -6.35 -21.32
N TYR A 101 -5.44 -5.92 -21.85
CA TYR A 101 -5.08 -6.10 -23.27
C TYR A 101 -4.30 -7.39 -23.55
N LEU A 102 -3.97 -8.15 -22.51
CA LEU A 102 -3.19 -9.40 -22.63
C LEU A 102 -4.11 -10.63 -22.68
N PRO A 103 -3.66 -11.71 -23.35
CA PRO A 103 -4.36 -12.99 -23.28
C PRO A 103 -4.48 -13.47 -21.82
N PRO A 104 -5.60 -14.09 -21.40
CA PRO A 104 -5.83 -14.48 -20.01
C PRO A 104 -4.69 -15.34 -19.42
N SER A 105 -4.11 -16.22 -20.22
CA SER A 105 -2.99 -17.09 -19.80
C SER A 105 -1.73 -16.33 -19.40
N VAL A 106 -1.45 -15.21 -20.05
CA VAL A 106 -0.27 -14.35 -19.75
C VAL A 106 -0.66 -13.24 -18.77
N GLY A 107 -1.85 -12.66 -18.94
CA GLY A 107 -2.37 -11.57 -18.12
C GLY A 107 -2.39 -11.90 -16.64
N GLY A 108 -2.78 -13.11 -16.26
CA GLY A 108 -2.78 -13.57 -14.87
C GLY A 108 -1.40 -13.56 -14.21
N TRP A 109 -0.36 -14.02 -14.92
CA TRP A 109 1.02 -14.02 -14.40
C TRP A 109 1.61 -12.61 -14.32
N VAL A 110 1.32 -11.76 -15.32
CA VAL A 110 1.72 -10.35 -15.30
C VAL A 110 1.05 -9.64 -14.12
N PHE A 111 -0.26 -9.84 -13.91
CA PHE A 111 -0.99 -9.32 -12.77
C PHE A 111 -0.37 -9.77 -11.44
N ALA A 112 -0.10 -11.06 -11.26
CA ALA A 112 0.53 -11.57 -10.04
C ALA A 112 1.90 -10.94 -9.79
N SER A 113 2.73 -10.79 -10.82
CA SER A 113 4.05 -10.14 -10.69
C SER A 113 3.94 -8.68 -10.29
N GLN A 114 2.99 -7.93 -10.85
CA GLN A 114 2.71 -6.54 -10.48
C GLN A 114 2.29 -6.42 -9.01
N ILE A 115 1.39 -7.31 -8.54
CA ILE A 115 0.97 -7.36 -7.13
C ILE A 115 2.15 -7.67 -6.21
N ILE A 116 2.98 -8.67 -6.54
CA ILE A 116 4.16 -9.01 -5.73
C ILE A 116 5.11 -7.81 -5.63
N VAL A 117 5.43 -7.17 -6.75
CA VAL A 117 6.32 -5.99 -6.77
C VAL A 117 5.71 -4.86 -5.95
N ALA A 118 4.42 -4.57 -6.12
CA ALA A 118 3.73 -3.56 -5.32
C ALA A 118 3.81 -3.85 -3.81
N ARG A 119 3.66 -5.12 -3.39
CA ARG A 119 3.75 -5.54 -1.98
C ARG A 119 5.17 -5.44 -1.43
N VAL A 120 6.17 -5.79 -2.23
CA VAL A 120 7.59 -5.63 -1.88
C VAL A 120 7.92 -4.14 -1.67
N LEU A 121 7.48 -3.26 -2.56
CA LEU A 121 7.66 -1.81 -2.41
C LEU A 121 6.90 -1.26 -1.19
N ALA A 122 5.67 -1.72 -0.97
CA ALA A 122 4.85 -1.32 0.18
C ALA A 122 5.50 -1.71 1.51
N SER A 123 6.13 -2.87 1.60
CA SER A 123 6.88 -3.28 2.81
C SER A 123 8.05 -2.34 3.12
N GLY A 124 8.72 -1.85 2.08
CA GLY A 124 9.76 -0.83 2.21
C GLY A 124 9.23 0.49 2.79
N ILE A 125 8.04 0.92 2.32
CA ILE A 125 7.38 2.11 2.86
C ILE A 125 7.12 1.96 4.37
N VAL A 126 6.55 0.84 4.80
CA VAL A 126 6.23 0.56 6.21
C VAL A 126 7.51 0.56 7.06
N THR A 127 8.55 -0.14 6.59
CA THR A 127 9.83 -0.28 7.29
C THR A 127 10.51 1.09 7.48
N ILE A 128 10.61 1.87 6.41
CA ILE A 128 11.31 3.16 6.44
C ILE A 128 10.50 4.20 7.21
N ARG A 129 9.16 4.22 7.07
CA ARG A 129 8.28 5.13 7.84
C ARG A 129 8.39 4.90 9.33
N SER A 130 8.48 3.65 9.78
CA SER A 130 8.67 3.35 11.20
C SER A 130 9.94 3.99 11.76
N SER A 131 11.00 4.03 10.98
CA SER A 131 12.26 4.70 11.32
C SER A 131 12.13 6.23 11.31
N ILE A 132 11.38 6.82 10.35
CA ILE A 132 11.08 8.26 10.31
C ILE A 132 10.28 8.67 11.55
N TRP A 133 9.28 7.88 11.93
CA TRP A 133 8.47 8.16 13.12
C TRP A 133 9.28 8.13 14.42
N ARG A 134 10.28 7.22 14.50
CA ARG A 134 11.18 7.18 15.66
C ARG A 134 12.03 8.44 15.78
N SER A 135 12.43 9.06 14.68
CA SER A 135 13.24 10.28 14.69
C SER A 135 12.40 11.56 14.83
N ASN A 136 11.18 11.59 14.27
CA ASN A 136 10.37 12.79 14.20
C ASN A 136 9.43 12.99 15.39
N TYR A 137 9.07 11.90 16.10
CA TYR A 137 8.10 11.96 17.18
C TYR A 137 8.72 11.57 18.53
N PRO A 138 8.62 12.43 19.56
CA PRO A 138 9.00 12.11 20.94
C PRO A 138 8.29 10.84 21.42
N ARG A 139 8.95 10.08 22.30
CA ARG A 139 8.44 8.79 22.77
C ARG A 139 7.06 8.91 23.43
N GLU A 140 6.82 9.99 24.17
CA GLU A 140 5.62 10.24 24.97
C GLU A 140 4.36 10.38 24.12
N ILE A 141 4.48 10.97 22.93
CA ILE A 141 3.34 11.27 22.04
C ILE A 141 3.29 10.39 20.80
N ARG A 142 4.35 9.61 20.55
CA ARG A 142 4.49 8.79 19.32
C ARG A 142 3.30 7.83 19.15
N GLY A 143 2.94 7.09 20.21
CA GLY A 143 1.83 6.15 20.17
C GLY A 143 0.51 6.81 19.79
N GLN A 144 0.22 8.01 20.33
CA GLN A 144 -1.00 8.74 20.00
C GLN A 144 -0.99 9.24 18.54
N ILE A 145 0.14 9.69 18.04
CA ILE A 145 0.28 10.18 16.66
C ILE A 145 0.13 9.02 15.68
N THR A 146 0.86 7.93 15.89
CA THR A 146 0.84 6.78 15.00
C THR A 146 -0.52 6.08 14.99
N SER A 147 -1.22 5.99 16.13
CA SER A 147 -2.58 5.44 16.17
C SER A 147 -3.57 6.29 15.39
N ARG A 148 -3.48 7.62 15.46
CA ARG A 148 -4.34 8.52 14.66
C ARG A 148 -4.08 8.39 13.16
N ILE A 149 -2.81 8.32 12.76
CA ILE A 149 -2.42 8.08 11.38
C ILE A 149 -2.96 6.72 10.91
N ALA A 150 -2.85 5.68 11.74
CA ALA A 150 -3.38 4.36 11.43
C ALA A 150 -4.89 4.36 11.27
N VAL A 151 -5.64 5.04 12.14
CA VAL A 151 -7.11 5.17 12.01
C VAL A 151 -7.49 5.80 10.68
N VAL A 152 -6.84 6.91 10.28
CA VAL A 152 -7.12 7.56 9.00
C VAL A 152 -6.80 6.62 7.83
N ALA A 153 -5.65 5.95 7.87
CA ALA A 153 -5.24 5.02 6.82
C ALA A 153 -6.20 3.83 6.70
N THR A 154 -6.58 3.20 7.83
CA THR A 154 -7.51 2.06 7.85
C THR A 154 -8.89 2.46 7.38
N THR A 155 -9.39 3.65 7.78
CA THR A 155 -10.68 4.16 7.30
C THR A 155 -10.66 4.40 5.80
N ALA A 156 -9.62 5.02 5.27
CA ALA A 156 -9.45 5.23 3.83
C ALA A 156 -9.40 3.89 3.07
N LEU A 157 -8.63 2.92 3.58
CA LEU A 157 -8.54 1.57 3.02
C LEU A 157 -9.90 0.86 3.01
N ALA A 158 -10.63 0.88 4.13
CA ALA A 158 -11.94 0.25 4.25
C ALA A 158 -12.96 0.86 3.28
N LEU A 159 -13.00 2.19 3.19
CA LEU A 159 -13.89 2.89 2.25
C LEU A 159 -13.56 2.55 0.80
N THR A 160 -12.29 2.53 0.43
CA THR A 160 -11.87 2.20 -0.94
C THR A 160 -12.22 0.76 -1.30
N THR A 161 -11.94 -0.18 -0.39
CA THR A 161 -12.27 -1.59 -0.61
C THR A 161 -13.79 -1.78 -0.74
N PHE A 162 -14.58 -1.10 0.10
CA PHE A 162 -16.03 -1.15 0.03
C PHE A 162 -16.56 -0.60 -1.31
N VAL A 163 -16.10 0.58 -1.72
CA VAL A 163 -16.50 1.20 -3.00
C VAL A 163 -16.06 0.33 -4.18
N GLY A 164 -14.83 -0.16 -4.16
CA GLY A 164 -14.31 -1.05 -5.20
C GLY A 164 -15.15 -2.32 -5.33
N SER A 165 -15.43 -2.99 -4.21
CA SER A 165 -16.27 -4.20 -4.21
C SER A 165 -17.69 -3.93 -4.71
N TYR A 166 -18.28 -2.80 -4.31
CA TYR A 166 -19.62 -2.39 -4.76
C TYR A 166 -19.67 -2.11 -6.28
N MET A 167 -18.63 -1.46 -6.83
CA MET A 167 -18.51 -1.23 -8.27
C MET A 167 -18.37 -2.53 -9.06
N LEU A 168 -17.57 -3.46 -8.54
CA LEU A 168 -17.38 -4.79 -9.11
C LEU A 168 -18.67 -5.62 -9.14
N ASP A 169 -19.50 -5.48 -8.12
CA ASP A 169 -20.76 -6.23 -8.01
C ASP A 169 -21.81 -5.71 -9.01
N ARG A 170 -21.86 -4.38 -9.21
CA ARG A 170 -22.79 -3.75 -10.16
C ARG A 170 -22.40 -3.88 -11.63
N ASN A 171 -21.12 -3.94 -11.93
CA ASN A 171 -20.65 -3.94 -13.31
C ASN A 171 -19.48 -4.91 -13.51
N PRO A 172 -19.77 -6.23 -13.60
CA PRO A 172 -18.73 -7.27 -13.72
C PRO A 172 -17.83 -7.15 -14.97
N ARG A 173 -18.19 -6.29 -15.94
CA ARG A 173 -17.44 -6.06 -17.18
C ARG A 173 -16.64 -4.75 -17.20
N SER A 174 -16.65 -3.95 -16.14
CA SER A 174 -15.96 -2.65 -16.07
C SER A 174 -14.58 -2.75 -15.40
N TYR A 175 -13.75 -3.65 -15.92
CA TYR A 175 -12.35 -3.73 -15.47
C TYR A 175 -11.42 -3.14 -16.50
#